data_7c71ceac35e42db9a396e00c36a5fe33
#
_entry.id   7c71ceac35e42db9a396e00c36a5fe33
#
_cell.length_a   1.000
_cell.length_b   1.000
_cell.length_c   1.000
_cell.angle_alpha   90.00
_cell.angle_beta   90.00
_cell.angle_gamma   90.00
#
_symmetry.space_group_name_H-M   'P 1'
#
loop_
_entity.id
_entity.type
_entity.pdbx_description
1 polymer ?
#
loop_
_entity_poly.entity_id
_entity_poly.type
_entity_poly.pdbx_seq_one_letter_code
_entity_poly.pdbx_strand_id
1 'polypeptide(L)'
;ALIKKSSKKSPKKAVKPLDNISEIRRFFHRNDQPIFFISATNFNLLGIDEWCRNFKFISYIDCFDGRHPNVFVPTEIEHQEFESIEDINVYLLEHKEVIDQIKACKKKPKVVFLMFDARIEKICKELKIDVWFPKASLREKIDHKIETVRIGNAAGVPSVPNVLSPVKSWKHLQEVAKPVGTDLVLQSAFGDS
;
A
#
# COMPACT_ATOMS: atom_id res chain seq x y z
N ALA A 1 7.21 -15.27 -51.80
CA ALA A 1 6.04 -14.75 -51.09
C ALA A 1 6.00 -15.30 -49.64
N LEU A 2 6.39 -14.49 -48.66
CA LEU A 2 6.36 -14.85 -47.24
C LEU A 2 5.00 -14.54 -46.68
N ILE A 3 4.21 -15.55 -46.34
CA ILE A 3 2.91 -15.43 -45.70
C ILE A 3 3.14 -15.09 -44.21
N LYS A 4 2.87 -13.84 -43.81
CA LYS A 4 2.82 -13.43 -42.41
C LYS A 4 1.63 -14.12 -41.75
N LYS A 5 1.87 -15.11 -40.88
CA LYS A 5 0.85 -15.68 -39.99
C LYS A 5 0.46 -14.60 -38.96
N SER A 6 -0.72 -14.02 -39.15
CA SER A 6 -1.36 -13.16 -38.14
C SER A 6 -1.80 -14.01 -36.95
N SER A 7 -1.16 -13.86 -35.80
CA SER A 7 -1.60 -14.49 -34.55
C SER A 7 -2.91 -13.83 -34.10
N LYS A 8 -4.04 -14.45 -34.33
CA LYS A 8 -5.32 -14.08 -33.73
C LYS A 8 -5.21 -14.24 -32.22
N LYS A 9 -5.09 -13.13 -31.47
CA LYS A 9 -5.29 -13.13 -30.01
C LYS A 9 -6.72 -13.58 -29.75
N SER A 10 -6.90 -14.71 -29.05
CA SER A 10 -8.20 -15.14 -28.56
C SER A 10 -8.82 -14.03 -27.69
N PRO A 11 -10.15 -13.77 -27.83
CA PRO A 11 -10.80 -12.76 -27.02
C PRO A 11 -10.65 -13.11 -25.53
N LYS A 12 -10.13 -12.18 -24.73
CA LYS A 12 -10.12 -12.33 -23.26
C LYS A 12 -11.56 -12.52 -22.82
N LYS A 13 -11.89 -13.68 -22.24
CA LYS A 13 -13.19 -13.89 -21.59
C LYS A 13 -13.42 -12.74 -20.62
N ALA A 14 -14.54 -12.04 -20.80
CA ALA A 14 -14.96 -11.02 -19.84
C ALA A 14 -15.08 -11.67 -18.46
N VAL A 15 -14.33 -11.15 -17.50
CA VAL A 15 -14.41 -11.63 -16.12
C VAL A 15 -15.74 -11.19 -15.57
N LYS A 16 -16.60 -12.14 -15.18
CA LYS A 16 -17.87 -11.82 -14.52
C LYS A 16 -17.55 -11.07 -13.21
N PRO A 17 -18.16 -9.91 -12.97
CA PRO A 17 -18.00 -9.22 -11.69
C PRO A 17 -18.50 -10.10 -10.53
N LEU A 18 -17.90 -9.94 -9.35
CA LEU A 18 -18.34 -10.61 -8.12
C LEU A 18 -19.44 -9.74 -7.51
N ASP A 19 -20.67 -10.25 -7.49
CA ASP A 19 -21.85 -9.44 -7.17
C ASP A 19 -22.26 -9.51 -5.68
N ASN A 20 -21.71 -10.47 -4.93
CA ASN A 20 -22.07 -10.65 -3.53
C ASN A 20 -20.92 -11.21 -2.69
N ILE A 21 -21.06 -11.07 -1.37
CA ILE A 21 -20.02 -11.46 -0.40
C ILE A 21 -19.67 -12.94 -0.48
N SER A 22 -20.64 -13.82 -0.79
CA SER A 22 -20.40 -15.26 -0.89
C SER A 22 -19.54 -15.61 -2.11
N GLU A 23 -19.73 -14.94 -3.24
CA GLU A 23 -18.88 -15.09 -4.43
C GLU A 23 -17.47 -14.55 -4.18
N ILE A 24 -17.35 -13.38 -3.55
CA ILE A 24 -16.07 -12.77 -3.14
C ILE A 24 -15.33 -13.74 -2.21
N ARG A 25 -15.99 -14.23 -1.16
CA ARG A 25 -15.41 -15.16 -0.22
C ARG A 25 -14.93 -16.46 -0.90
N ARG A 26 -15.76 -17.04 -1.75
CA ARG A 26 -15.40 -18.25 -2.53
C ARG A 26 -14.22 -17.99 -3.47
N PHE A 27 -14.16 -16.83 -4.09
CA PHE A 27 -13.05 -16.42 -4.95
C PHE A 27 -11.73 -16.40 -4.16
N PHE A 28 -11.69 -15.73 -3.02
CA PHE A 28 -10.50 -15.64 -2.20
C PHE A 28 -10.11 -16.97 -1.52
N HIS A 29 -11.07 -17.79 -1.11
CA HIS A 29 -10.77 -19.13 -0.61
C HIS A 29 -10.18 -20.08 -1.66
N ARG A 30 -10.41 -19.82 -2.93
CA ARG A 30 -9.83 -20.57 -4.05
C ARG A 30 -8.56 -19.93 -4.62
N ASN A 31 -8.12 -18.84 -4.04
CA ASN A 31 -6.93 -18.15 -4.50
C ASN A 31 -5.70 -19.07 -4.44
N ASP A 32 -4.97 -19.16 -5.53
CA ASP A 32 -3.70 -19.88 -5.63
C ASP A 32 -2.51 -18.95 -5.94
N GLN A 33 -2.77 -17.64 -5.98
CA GLN A 33 -1.79 -16.60 -6.17
C GLN A 33 -1.11 -16.30 -4.83
N PRO A 34 0.22 -16.38 -4.71
CA PRO A 34 0.91 -15.93 -3.52
C PRO A 34 0.72 -14.41 -3.34
N ILE A 35 0.28 -14.01 -2.16
CA ILE A 35 0.10 -12.62 -1.78
C ILE A 35 0.86 -12.40 -0.47
N PHE A 36 1.73 -11.41 -0.44
CA PHE A 36 2.46 -11.01 0.76
C PHE A 36 2.02 -9.62 1.20
N PHE A 37 1.67 -9.49 2.46
CA PHE A 37 1.61 -8.20 3.13
C PHE A 37 2.95 -7.94 3.79
N ILE A 38 3.63 -6.86 3.39
CA ILE A 38 4.95 -6.49 3.92
C ILE A 38 4.80 -5.20 4.72
N SER A 39 5.15 -5.25 6.00
CA SER A 39 5.02 -4.11 6.91
C SER A 39 5.90 -4.30 8.14
N ALA A 40 6.10 -3.24 8.93
CA ALA A 40 6.78 -3.31 10.22
C ALA A 40 6.14 -4.34 11.16
N THR A 41 4.81 -4.43 11.14
CA THR A 41 4.03 -5.39 11.93
C THR A 41 2.96 -6.05 11.05
N ASN A 42 2.46 -7.21 11.49
CA ASN A 42 1.45 -7.96 10.76
C ASN A 42 0.00 -7.67 11.19
N PHE A 43 -0.19 -6.87 12.22
CA PHE A 43 -1.53 -6.78 12.82
C PHE A 43 -2.54 -5.90 12.04
N ASN A 44 -2.09 -5.04 11.14
CA ASN A 44 -2.97 -4.17 10.35
C ASN A 44 -3.95 -4.91 9.43
N LEU A 45 -3.57 -6.10 8.95
CA LEU A 45 -4.42 -6.93 8.08
C LEU A 45 -4.68 -8.30 8.70
N LEU A 46 -4.73 -8.37 10.02
CA LEU A 46 -4.96 -9.58 10.78
C LEU A 46 -6.27 -10.26 10.37
N GLY A 47 -6.21 -11.58 10.15
CA GLY A 47 -7.37 -12.37 9.76
C GLY A 47 -7.64 -12.41 8.25
N ILE A 48 -6.97 -11.60 7.43
CA ILE A 48 -7.13 -11.70 5.95
C ILE A 48 -6.67 -13.05 5.43
N ASP A 49 -5.67 -13.66 6.03
CA ASP A 49 -5.16 -14.98 5.65
C ASP A 49 -6.17 -16.12 5.90
N GLU A 50 -7.14 -15.93 6.80
CA GLU A 50 -8.29 -16.84 6.97
C GLU A 50 -9.29 -16.71 5.81
N TRP A 51 -9.37 -15.54 5.20
CA TRP A 51 -10.27 -15.25 4.09
C TRP A 51 -9.64 -15.50 2.73
N CYS A 52 -8.36 -15.19 2.60
CA CYS A 52 -7.62 -15.25 1.36
C CYS A 52 -6.53 -16.35 1.44
N ARG A 53 -6.77 -17.45 0.76
CA ARG A 53 -5.79 -18.53 0.67
C ARG A 53 -4.49 -18.04 0.04
N ASN A 54 -3.35 -18.51 0.54
CA ASN A 54 -2.00 -18.09 0.15
C ASN A 54 -1.67 -16.62 0.43
N PHE A 55 -2.38 -15.99 1.35
CA PHE A 55 -2.02 -14.71 1.92
C PHE A 55 -1.05 -14.95 3.09
N LYS A 56 0.07 -14.26 3.09
CA LYS A 56 1.13 -14.35 4.10
C LYS A 56 1.61 -12.98 4.50
N PHE A 57 2.18 -12.90 5.68
CA PHE A 57 2.76 -11.69 6.23
C PHE A 57 4.28 -11.83 6.25
N ILE A 58 4.98 -10.77 5.87
CA ILE A 58 6.41 -10.58 6.08
C ILE A 58 6.56 -9.34 6.94
N SER A 59 7.06 -9.49 8.15
CA SER A 59 7.08 -8.43 9.15
C SER A 59 8.46 -8.31 9.78
N TYR A 60 8.79 -7.12 10.26
CA TYR A 60 9.99 -6.88 11.04
C TYR A 60 9.79 -7.32 12.50
N ILE A 61 8.62 -7.03 13.06
CA ILE A 61 8.21 -7.43 14.40
C ILE A 61 7.16 -8.52 14.33
N ASP A 62 7.36 -9.60 15.07
CA ASP A 62 6.37 -10.65 15.25
C ASP A 62 5.43 -10.31 16.41
N CYS A 63 4.14 -10.11 16.09
CA CYS A 63 3.11 -9.85 17.08
C CYS A 63 2.50 -11.11 17.70
N PHE A 64 3.00 -12.31 17.35
CA PHE A 64 2.44 -13.61 17.78
C PHE A 64 3.44 -14.58 18.38
N ASP A 65 4.61 -14.11 18.79
CA ASP A 65 5.67 -14.91 19.41
C ASP A 65 6.08 -16.15 18.57
N GLY A 66 6.18 -15.98 17.24
CA GLY A 66 6.54 -17.05 16.32
C GLY A 66 5.46 -18.13 16.11
N ARG A 67 4.23 -17.90 16.59
CA ARG A 67 3.19 -18.93 16.59
C ARG A 67 2.25 -18.89 15.39
N HIS A 68 2.21 -17.79 14.66
CA HIS A 68 1.29 -17.64 13.53
C HIS A 68 1.89 -18.29 12.26
N PRO A 69 1.23 -19.30 11.66
CA PRO A 69 1.82 -20.09 10.56
C PRO A 69 2.00 -19.31 9.25
N ASN A 70 1.30 -18.18 9.09
CA ASN A 70 1.37 -17.35 7.89
C ASN A 70 2.20 -16.08 8.08
N VAL A 71 2.84 -15.89 9.23
CA VAL A 71 3.75 -14.78 9.53
C VAL A 71 5.19 -15.25 9.40
N PHE A 72 5.96 -14.53 8.62
CA PHE A 72 7.41 -14.71 8.50
C PHE A 72 8.12 -13.44 8.97
N VAL A 73 9.03 -13.61 9.90
CA VAL A 73 9.94 -12.58 10.38
C VAL A 73 11.35 -13.04 10.09
N PRO A 74 12.14 -12.31 9.28
CA PRO A 74 13.51 -12.70 9.00
C PRO A 74 14.41 -12.55 10.25
N THR A 75 15.52 -13.27 10.28
CA THR A 75 16.54 -13.09 11.31
C THR A 75 17.09 -11.66 11.23
N GLU A 76 17.06 -10.94 12.34
CA GLU A 76 17.57 -9.57 12.35
C GLU A 76 19.07 -9.53 12.01
N ILE A 77 19.43 -8.64 11.10
CA ILE A 77 20.82 -8.35 10.74
C ILE A 77 21.12 -6.88 11.03
N GLU A 78 22.40 -6.54 11.14
CA GLU A 78 22.82 -5.15 11.35
C GLU A 78 22.25 -4.22 10.27
N HIS A 79 21.63 -3.14 10.69
CA HIS A 79 21.03 -2.12 9.83
C HIS A 79 21.15 -0.73 10.46
N GLN A 80 20.98 0.30 9.66
CA GLN A 80 20.83 1.68 10.16
C GLN A 80 19.49 1.85 10.89
N GLU A 81 19.42 2.85 11.78
CA GLU A 81 18.16 3.22 12.41
C GLU A 81 17.11 3.58 11.36
N PHE A 82 15.90 3.08 11.55
CA PHE A 82 14.80 3.37 10.64
C PHE A 82 14.17 4.71 10.98
N GLU A 83 14.05 5.58 10.00
CA GLU A 83 13.38 6.88 10.12
C GLU A 83 11.91 6.81 9.70
N SER A 84 11.51 5.73 9.00
CA SER A 84 10.16 5.57 8.45
C SER A 84 9.75 4.09 8.33
N ILE A 85 8.44 3.84 8.18
CA ILE A 85 7.92 2.51 7.85
C ILE A 85 8.41 2.05 6.48
N GLU A 86 8.61 2.97 5.56
CA GLU A 86 9.18 2.71 4.24
C GLU A 86 10.60 2.14 4.34
N ASP A 87 11.42 2.62 5.27
CA ASP A 87 12.78 2.09 5.47
C ASP A 87 12.74 0.64 5.96
N ILE A 88 11.81 0.33 6.88
CA ILE A 88 11.59 -1.06 7.31
C ILE A 88 11.16 -1.95 6.13
N ASN A 89 10.28 -1.45 5.27
CA ASN A 89 9.84 -2.20 4.10
C ASN A 89 10.96 -2.39 3.07
N VAL A 90 11.85 -1.41 2.90
CA VAL A 90 13.07 -1.54 2.08
C VAL A 90 13.98 -2.61 2.67
N TYR A 91 14.29 -2.53 3.97
CA TYR A 91 15.07 -3.53 4.68
C TYR A 91 14.54 -4.96 4.48
N LEU A 92 13.23 -5.15 4.67
CA LEU A 92 12.59 -6.46 4.47
C LEU A 92 12.72 -6.95 3.02
N LEU A 93 12.53 -6.09 2.03
CA LEU A 93 12.63 -6.47 0.62
C LEU A 93 14.06 -6.76 0.16
N GLU A 94 15.05 -6.18 0.80
CA GLU A 94 16.49 -6.43 0.55
C GLU A 94 17.03 -7.59 1.37
N HIS A 95 16.29 -8.06 2.39
CA HIS A 95 16.71 -9.14 3.25
C HIS A 95 16.76 -10.48 2.49
N LYS A 96 17.90 -11.19 2.62
CA LYS A 96 18.13 -12.44 1.88
C LYS A 96 17.04 -13.48 2.11
N GLU A 97 16.64 -13.72 3.35
CA GLU A 97 15.61 -14.71 3.69
C GLU A 97 14.24 -14.36 3.10
N VAL A 98 13.89 -13.06 3.05
CA VAL A 98 12.67 -12.59 2.40
C VAL A 98 12.74 -12.79 0.89
N ILE A 99 13.86 -12.46 0.27
CA ILE A 99 14.10 -12.68 -1.16
C ILE A 99 13.97 -14.18 -1.51
N ASP A 100 14.54 -15.05 -0.68
CA ASP A 100 14.49 -16.50 -0.87
C ASP A 100 13.03 -17.02 -0.74
N GLN A 101 12.25 -16.53 0.22
CA GLN A 101 10.81 -16.82 0.36
C GLN A 101 10.01 -16.40 -0.88
N ILE A 102 10.29 -15.21 -1.39
CA ILE A 102 9.62 -14.67 -2.58
C ILE A 102 9.98 -15.50 -3.83
N LYS A 103 11.26 -15.83 -4.01
CA LYS A 103 11.75 -16.63 -5.15
C LYS A 103 11.28 -18.08 -5.12
N ALA A 104 11.00 -18.63 -3.94
CA ALA A 104 10.45 -19.99 -3.80
C ALA A 104 8.99 -20.11 -4.28
N CYS A 105 8.31 -19.01 -4.58
CA CYS A 105 6.95 -19.02 -5.06
C CYS A 105 6.86 -19.62 -6.47
N LYS A 106 5.97 -20.60 -6.67
CA LYS A 106 5.71 -21.21 -7.99
C LYS A 106 5.07 -20.28 -9.00
N LYS A 107 4.33 -19.27 -8.51
CA LYS A 107 3.67 -18.22 -9.31
C LYS A 107 4.28 -16.87 -8.95
N LYS A 108 4.23 -15.93 -9.88
CA LYS A 108 4.69 -14.56 -9.62
C LYS A 108 3.94 -13.97 -8.43
N PRO A 109 4.62 -13.63 -7.32
CA PRO A 109 3.96 -13.15 -6.14
C PRO A 109 3.37 -11.75 -6.32
N LYS A 110 2.37 -11.44 -5.52
CA LYS A 110 1.78 -10.12 -5.35
C LYS A 110 2.17 -9.59 -3.98
N VAL A 111 2.37 -8.28 -3.88
CA VAL A 111 2.64 -7.63 -2.60
C VAL A 111 1.66 -6.50 -2.33
N VAL A 112 1.34 -6.37 -1.07
CA VAL A 112 0.54 -5.29 -0.50
C VAL A 112 1.36 -4.66 0.61
N PHE A 113 1.38 -3.35 0.71
CA PHE A 113 2.09 -2.60 1.74
C PHE A 113 1.13 -1.75 2.54
N LEU A 114 1.45 -1.44 3.78
CA LEU A 114 0.78 -0.37 4.50
C LEU A 114 1.27 0.99 3.97
N MET A 115 2.59 1.13 3.90
CA MET A 115 3.27 2.33 3.41
C MET A 115 4.33 1.92 2.38
N PHE A 116 4.46 2.67 1.29
CA PHE A 116 5.51 2.43 0.30
C PHE A 116 5.80 3.69 -0.53
N ASP A 117 6.98 3.73 -1.08
CA ASP A 117 7.49 4.83 -1.87
C ASP A 117 8.12 4.37 -3.21
N ALA A 118 8.75 5.29 -3.92
CA ALA A 118 9.39 4.99 -5.20
C ALA A 118 10.59 4.02 -5.07
N ARG A 119 11.27 3.97 -3.91
CA ARG A 119 12.37 3.03 -3.64
C ARG A 119 11.82 1.59 -3.63
N ILE A 120 10.74 1.39 -2.88
CA ILE A 120 10.05 0.09 -2.78
C ILE A 120 9.51 -0.35 -4.14
N GLU A 121 8.90 0.58 -4.89
CA GLU A 121 8.40 0.28 -6.26
C GLU A 121 9.54 -0.20 -7.18
N LYS A 122 10.72 0.42 -7.10
CA LYS A 122 11.92 0.02 -7.84
C LYS A 122 12.39 -1.37 -7.45
N ILE A 123 12.55 -1.64 -6.15
CA ILE A 123 12.97 -2.96 -5.64
C ILE A 123 11.99 -4.05 -6.07
N CYS A 124 10.69 -3.83 -5.94
CA CYS A 124 9.67 -4.78 -6.39
C CYS A 124 9.77 -5.08 -7.89
N LYS A 125 10.08 -4.08 -8.71
CA LYS A 125 10.32 -4.27 -10.15
C LYS A 125 11.55 -5.13 -10.43
N GLU A 126 12.65 -4.90 -9.71
CA GLU A 126 13.90 -5.69 -9.82
C GLU A 126 13.68 -7.14 -9.37
N LEU A 127 12.95 -7.35 -8.30
CA LEU A 127 12.56 -8.67 -7.79
C LEU A 127 11.45 -9.34 -8.63
N LYS A 128 10.90 -8.66 -9.65
CA LYS A 128 9.79 -9.14 -10.49
C LYS A 128 8.52 -9.47 -9.71
N ILE A 129 8.25 -8.70 -8.66
CA ILE A 129 7.03 -8.80 -7.85
C ILE A 129 5.99 -7.81 -8.40
N ASP A 130 4.72 -8.18 -8.39
CA ASP A 130 3.63 -7.26 -8.73
C ASP A 130 3.11 -6.56 -7.47
N VAL A 131 3.23 -5.25 -7.44
CA VAL A 131 2.64 -4.42 -6.38
C VAL A 131 1.14 -4.26 -6.67
N TRP A 132 0.30 -4.62 -5.69
CA TRP A 132 -1.15 -4.46 -5.77
C TRP A 132 -1.61 -3.13 -5.18
N PHE A 133 -0.98 -2.08 -5.66
CA PHE A 133 -1.31 -0.70 -5.32
C PHE A 133 -1.16 0.19 -6.56
N PRO A 134 -1.75 1.37 -6.56
CA PRO A 134 -1.41 2.43 -7.51
C PRO A 134 0.09 2.77 -7.43
N LYS A 135 0.59 3.46 -8.44
CA LYS A 135 1.99 3.93 -8.45
C LYS A 135 2.31 4.78 -7.23
N ALA A 136 3.55 4.69 -6.74
CA ALA A 136 4.04 5.49 -5.61
C ALA A 136 3.78 7.00 -5.79
N SER A 137 3.96 7.52 -7.02
CA SER A 137 3.69 8.93 -7.33
C SER A 137 2.21 9.34 -7.14
N LEU A 138 1.26 8.44 -7.36
CA LEU A 138 -0.15 8.73 -7.09
C LEU A 138 -0.43 8.69 -5.59
N ARG A 139 0.16 7.72 -4.88
CA ARG A 139 0.04 7.65 -3.42
C ARG A 139 0.57 8.92 -2.77
N GLU A 140 1.80 9.34 -3.11
CA GLU A 140 2.42 10.57 -2.60
C GLU A 140 1.53 11.80 -2.81
N LYS A 141 0.93 11.91 -4.00
CA LYS A 141 -0.03 12.98 -4.29
C LYS A 141 -1.26 12.93 -3.39
N ILE A 142 -1.79 11.74 -3.09
CA ILE A 142 -2.98 11.58 -2.25
C ILE A 142 -2.63 11.74 -0.76
N ASP A 143 -1.45 11.32 -0.33
CA ASP A 143 -0.97 11.52 1.05
C ASP A 143 -0.72 13.01 1.37
N HIS A 144 -0.50 13.83 0.36
CA HIS A 144 -0.33 15.26 0.54
C HIS A 144 -1.66 15.90 0.98
N LYS A 145 -1.79 16.22 2.26
CA LYS A 145 -3.05 16.69 2.89
C LYS A 145 -3.71 17.85 2.14
N ILE A 146 -2.92 18.82 1.69
CA ILE A 146 -3.43 19.98 0.92
C ILE A 146 -4.00 19.55 -0.42
N GLU A 147 -3.34 18.64 -1.12
CA GLU A 147 -3.82 18.13 -2.43
C GLU A 147 -5.11 17.31 -2.25
N THR A 148 -5.18 16.48 -1.22
CA THR A 148 -6.38 15.69 -0.92
C THR A 148 -7.58 16.59 -0.61
N VAL A 149 -7.39 17.63 0.21
CA VAL A 149 -8.44 18.62 0.47
C VAL A 149 -8.83 19.36 -0.81
N ARG A 150 -7.87 19.78 -1.63
CA ARG A 150 -8.13 20.44 -2.92
C ARG A 150 -8.94 19.56 -3.88
N ILE A 151 -8.59 18.29 -3.98
CA ILE A 151 -9.30 17.30 -4.80
C ILE A 151 -10.72 17.10 -4.27
N GLY A 152 -10.88 16.94 -2.96
CA GLY A 152 -12.18 16.77 -2.31
C GLY A 152 -13.10 17.99 -2.54
N ASN A 153 -12.58 19.19 -2.33
CA ASN A 153 -13.33 20.43 -2.58
C ASN A 153 -13.76 20.54 -4.07
N ALA A 154 -12.85 20.25 -5.00
CA ALA A 154 -13.15 20.27 -6.43
C ALA A 154 -14.17 19.21 -6.85
N ALA A 155 -14.21 18.07 -6.17
CA ALA A 155 -15.19 17.01 -6.39
C ALA A 155 -16.54 17.25 -5.69
N GLY A 156 -16.69 18.32 -4.92
CA GLY A 156 -17.89 18.62 -4.14
C GLY A 156 -18.14 17.63 -3.00
N VAL A 157 -17.10 17.01 -2.49
CA VAL A 157 -17.20 16.09 -1.34
C VAL A 157 -17.47 16.90 -0.07
N PRO A 158 -18.55 16.61 0.68
CA PRO A 158 -18.80 17.27 1.96
C PRO A 158 -17.60 17.04 2.91
N SER A 159 -17.01 18.12 3.39
CA SER A 159 -15.91 18.08 4.35
C SER A 159 -16.10 19.13 5.44
N VAL A 160 -15.30 19.03 6.50
CA VAL A 160 -15.22 20.06 7.52
C VAL A 160 -14.83 21.39 6.84
N PRO A 161 -15.43 22.54 7.23
CA PRO A 161 -15.03 23.83 6.72
C PRO A 161 -13.52 24.03 6.79
N ASN A 162 -12.89 24.42 5.69
CA ASN A 162 -11.43 24.53 5.62
C ASN A 162 -10.99 25.69 4.74
N VAL A 163 -9.78 26.17 5.01
CA VAL A 163 -9.10 27.18 4.20
C VAL A 163 -7.69 26.68 3.88
N LEU A 164 -7.34 26.65 2.60
CA LEU A 164 -6.00 26.34 2.13
C LEU A 164 -5.23 27.64 1.88
N SER A 165 -4.32 27.99 2.77
CA SER A 165 -3.53 29.20 2.68
C SER A 165 -2.12 29.03 3.24
N PRO A 166 -1.09 29.60 2.60
CA PRO A 166 0.23 29.70 3.22
C PRO A 166 0.19 30.75 4.35
N VAL A 167 0.22 30.31 5.58
CA VAL A 167 0.22 31.18 6.75
C VAL A 167 1.60 31.80 6.94
N LYS A 168 1.67 33.15 6.98
CA LYS A 168 2.92 33.91 7.10
C LYS A 168 3.14 34.54 8.48
N SER A 169 2.09 34.74 9.27
CA SER A 169 2.13 35.32 10.59
C SER A 169 0.87 35.00 11.38
N TRP A 170 0.90 35.23 12.69
CA TRP A 170 -0.29 35.10 13.54
C TRP A 170 -1.45 35.96 13.05
N LYS A 171 -1.18 37.25 12.73
CA LYS A 171 -2.21 38.14 12.20
C LYS A 171 -2.80 37.60 10.88
N HIS A 172 -1.99 37.08 9.98
CA HIS A 172 -2.47 36.50 8.74
C HIS A 172 -3.31 35.24 8.98
N LEU A 173 -2.93 34.40 9.96
CA LEU A 173 -3.73 33.25 10.36
C LEU A 173 -5.13 33.69 10.81
N GLN A 174 -5.21 34.69 11.71
CA GLN A 174 -6.50 35.24 12.21
C GLN A 174 -7.37 35.76 11.05
N GLU A 175 -6.79 36.38 10.06
CA GLU A 175 -7.50 36.88 8.87
C GLU A 175 -8.07 35.75 8.01
N VAL A 176 -7.25 34.77 7.65
CA VAL A 176 -7.67 33.64 6.78
C VAL A 176 -8.60 32.65 7.50
N ALA A 177 -8.56 32.61 8.81
CA ALA A 177 -9.41 31.72 9.61
C ALA A 177 -10.83 32.26 9.84
N LYS A 178 -11.09 33.56 9.65
CA LYS A 178 -12.41 34.18 9.87
C LYS A 178 -13.60 33.40 9.31
N PRO A 179 -13.53 32.86 8.07
CA PRO A 179 -14.63 32.09 7.50
C PRO A 179 -14.88 30.74 8.18
N VAL A 180 -13.88 30.20 8.92
CA VAL A 180 -13.91 28.86 9.52
C VAL A 180 -14.33 28.91 10.98
N GLY A 181 -13.97 29.99 11.70
CA GLY A 181 -14.30 30.17 13.11
C GLY A 181 -13.07 30.38 13.99
N THR A 182 -13.23 30.18 15.30
CA THR A 182 -12.18 30.40 16.30
C THR A 182 -11.46 29.16 16.75
N ASP A 183 -12.12 28.00 16.70
CA ASP A 183 -11.54 26.70 17.08
C ASP A 183 -10.98 26.03 15.83
N LEU A 184 -9.65 26.00 15.72
CA LEU A 184 -8.95 25.63 14.50
C LEU A 184 -8.00 24.47 14.72
N VAL A 185 -7.94 23.55 13.73
CA VAL A 185 -6.87 22.59 13.59
C VAL A 185 -5.98 23.03 12.43
N LEU A 186 -4.70 23.23 12.71
CA LEU A 186 -3.70 23.56 11.69
C LEU A 186 -2.99 22.28 11.27
N GLN A 187 -2.91 22.06 9.95
CA GLN A 187 -2.23 20.92 9.41
C GLN A 187 -1.18 21.34 8.38
N SER A 188 0.01 20.75 8.46
CA SER A 188 1.01 20.84 7.41
C SER A 188 0.69 19.89 6.24
N ALA A 189 1.39 20.06 5.13
CA ALA A 189 1.20 19.21 3.94
C ALA A 189 1.47 17.73 4.23
N PHE A 190 2.53 17.48 4.99
CA PHE A 190 2.93 16.19 5.51
C PHE A 190 3.10 16.31 7.02
N GLY A 191 2.91 15.24 7.72
CA GLY A 191 3.14 15.19 9.16
C GLY A 191 2.26 14.15 9.82
N ASP A 192 2.84 13.47 10.77
CA ASP A 192 2.11 12.65 11.72
C ASP A 192 1.40 13.61 12.69
N SER A 193 0.11 13.52 12.72
CA SER A 193 -0.74 14.32 13.62
C SER A 193 -0.90 13.61 14.93
#